data_ccc57ad20dae823dc824bc2123e87da2
#
_entry.id   ccc57ad20dae823dc824bc2123e87da2
#
_cell.length_a   1.000
_cell.length_b   1.000
_cell.length_c   1.000
_cell.angle_alpha   90.00
_cell.angle_beta   90.00
_cell.angle_gamma   90.00
#
_symmetry.space_group_name_H-M   'P 1'
#
loop_
_entity.id
_entity.type
_entity.pdbx_description
1 polymer ?
#
loop_
_entity_poly.entity_id
_entity_poly.type
_entity_poly.pdbx_seq_one_letter_code
_entity_poly.pdbx_strand_id
1 'polypeptide(L)'
;ALAQAEETRARLMAAHGLGSDAFEIVIIKTTGDLVLDRPLAEIGGKELFTKEIEQALLGGSIDLAVHSTKDMPTLLPEGLVISCFLEREDVRDAFISLKAKSLEDLPAGSVVGTASLRRGAQLRHMRPDLKVVTFRGNVQTRLRKLEEGEADATFLAIAGLRRLGLADRASSVLGEEEMLPAVGQGAICIETRADNAGINGLLAAIHHADTADCVRTERAFLAALDGSCRTPIGGLARISGDNIV
;
A
#
# COMPACT_ATOMS: atom_id res chain seq x y z
N ALA A 1 -7.88 3.86 -1.67
CA ALA A 1 -8.25 4.50 -0.39
C ALA A 1 -9.72 4.21 -0.02
N LEU A 2 -10.73 4.61 -0.83
CA LEU A 2 -12.16 4.47 -0.45
C LEU A 2 -12.55 3.03 -0.07
N ALA A 3 -12.18 2.00 -0.86
CA ALA A 3 -12.48 0.61 -0.54
C ALA A 3 -11.89 0.17 0.82
N GLN A 4 -10.73 0.70 1.22
CA GLN A 4 -10.12 0.42 2.51
C GLN A 4 -10.87 1.10 3.67
N ALA A 5 -11.35 2.33 3.46
CA ALA A 5 -12.19 3.03 4.44
C ALA A 5 -13.53 2.31 4.63
N GLU A 6 -14.15 1.83 3.55
CA GLU A 6 -15.37 1.03 3.59
C GLU A 6 -15.14 -0.32 4.31
N GLU A 7 -14.01 -0.99 4.07
CA GLU A 7 -13.64 -2.22 4.78
C GLU A 7 -13.50 -1.96 6.28
N THR A 8 -12.80 -0.87 6.67
CA THR A 8 -12.63 -0.47 8.07
C THR A 8 -13.97 -0.16 8.74
N ARG A 9 -14.83 0.61 8.07
CA ARG A 9 -16.19 0.90 8.53
C ARG A 9 -16.99 -0.38 8.76
N ALA A 10 -17.00 -1.28 7.79
CA ALA A 10 -17.74 -2.55 7.91
C ALA A 10 -17.24 -3.39 9.09
N ARG A 11 -15.93 -3.46 9.34
CA ARG A 11 -15.36 -4.18 10.49
C ARG A 11 -15.76 -3.54 11.82
N LEU A 12 -15.73 -2.21 11.93
CA LEU A 12 -16.17 -1.48 13.13
C LEU A 12 -17.66 -1.65 13.39
N MET A 13 -18.49 -1.56 12.35
CA MET A 13 -19.93 -1.83 12.45
C MET A 13 -20.19 -3.24 12.99
N ALA A 14 -19.53 -4.25 12.45
CA ALA A 14 -19.68 -5.63 12.89
C ALA A 14 -19.20 -5.87 14.34
N ALA A 15 -18.06 -5.27 14.71
CA ALA A 15 -17.46 -5.46 16.03
C ALA A 15 -18.28 -4.79 17.16
N HIS A 16 -18.97 -3.69 16.87
CA HIS A 16 -19.65 -2.87 17.88
C HIS A 16 -21.18 -2.85 17.73
N GLY A 17 -21.74 -3.51 16.71
CA GLY A 17 -23.18 -3.48 16.45
C GLY A 17 -23.69 -2.08 16.05
N LEU A 18 -22.85 -1.26 15.43
CA LEU A 18 -23.17 0.11 15.03
C LEU A 18 -23.80 0.15 13.64
N GLY A 19 -24.69 1.11 13.41
CA GLY A 19 -25.24 1.39 12.09
C GLY A 19 -24.26 2.20 11.19
N SER A 20 -24.55 2.27 9.92
CA SER A 20 -23.74 3.04 8.96
C SER A 20 -23.79 4.56 9.22
N ASP A 21 -24.83 5.03 9.87
CA ASP A 21 -25.06 6.41 10.31
C ASP A 21 -24.11 6.86 11.44
N ALA A 22 -23.46 5.91 12.13
CA ALA A 22 -22.42 6.19 13.11
C ALA A 22 -21.07 6.60 12.47
N PHE A 23 -20.94 6.52 11.16
CA PHE A 23 -19.68 6.77 10.45
C PHE A 23 -19.87 7.66 9.24
N GLU A 24 -19.05 8.68 9.14
CA GLU A 24 -18.92 9.52 7.95
C GLU A 24 -17.57 9.25 7.28
N ILE A 25 -17.58 8.99 5.96
CA ILE A 25 -16.35 8.87 5.19
C ILE A 25 -16.05 10.20 4.52
N VAL A 26 -15.02 10.88 5.02
CA VAL A 26 -14.53 12.15 4.50
C VAL A 26 -13.43 11.89 3.46
N ILE A 27 -13.62 12.36 2.22
CA ILE A 27 -12.64 12.22 1.15
C ILE A 27 -11.71 13.44 1.15
N ILE A 28 -10.45 13.23 1.50
CA ILE A 28 -9.41 14.25 1.48
C ILE A 28 -8.51 14.00 0.27
N LYS A 29 -8.37 15.00 -0.61
CA LYS A 29 -7.43 14.95 -1.73
C LYS A 29 -6.06 15.39 -1.25
N THR A 30 -5.05 14.58 -1.50
CA THR A 30 -3.67 14.87 -1.12
C THR A 30 -2.88 15.47 -2.29
N THR A 31 -1.80 16.18 -1.98
CA THR A 31 -0.86 16.68 -2.99
C THR A 31 -0.33 15.55 -3.88
N GLY A 32 -0.09 14.36 -3.31
CA GLY A 32 0.34 13.18 -4.06
C GLY A 32 -0.68 12.67 -5.10
N ASP A 33 -1.98 12.90 -4.85
CA ASP A 33 -3.05 12.54 -5.79
C ASP A 33 -3.14 13.53 -6.96
N LEU A 34 -2.74 14.77 -6.77
CA LEU A 34 -2.87 15.85 -7.75
C LEU A 34 -1.70 15.87 -8.75
N VAL A 35 -0.48 15.50 -8.34
CA VAL A 35 0.71 15.57 -9.18
C VAL A 35 0.98 14.22 -9.84
N LEU A 36 0.62 14.09 -11.12
CA LEU A 36 0.76 12.85 -11.89
C LEU A 36 1.83 12.90 -12.98
N ASP A 37 2.41 14.07 -13.24
CA ASP A 37 3.24 14.39 -14.41
C ASP A 37 4.74 14.11 -14.21
N ARG A 38 5.19 13.90 -12.97
CA ARG A 38 6.62 13.69 -12.66
C ARG A 38 6.86 12.61 -11.61
N PRO A 39 8.08 12.03 -11.50
CA PRO A 39 8.44 11.04 -10.49
C PRO A 39 8.26 11.55 -9.06
N LEU A 40 7.81 10.68 -8.14
CA LEU A 40 7.66 11.01 -6.70
C LEU A 40 8.96 11.52 -6.08
N ALA A 41 10.11 11.06 -6.57
CA ALA A 41 11.43 11.50 -6.10
C ALA A 41 11.70 13.00 -6.35
N GLU A 42 11.07 13.60 -7.35
CA GLU A 42 11.25 14.99 -7.75
C GLU A 42 10.26 15.96 -7.08
N ILE A 43 9.16 15.43 -6.51
CA ILE A 43 8.08 16.25 -5.93
C ILE A 43 8.41 16.59 -4.46
N GLY A 44 9.56 16.58 -3.96
CA GLY A 44 9.98 16.99 -2.61
C GLY A 44 8.98 16.68 -1.46
N GLY A 45 9.46 16.13 -0.34
CA GLY A 45 8.68 15.85 0.86
C GLY A 45 8.38 14.36 1.08
N LYS A 46 8.58 13.91 2.32
CA LYS A 46 8.31 12.53 2.78
C LYS A 46 6.78 12.26 2.95
N GLU A 47 5.93 13.29 2.91
CA GLU A 47 4.52 13.29 3.39
C GLU A 47 3.50 13.60 2.29
N LEU A 48 3.82 13.31 1.02
CA LEU A 48 2.99 13.69 -0.13
C LEU A 48 1.57 13.12 -0.12
N PHE A 49 1.35 12.02 0.56
CA PHE A 49 0.06 11.32 0.64
C PHE A 49 -0.61 11.39 2.00
N THR A 50 0.05 11.97 3.02
CA THR A 50 -0.46 11.95 4.39
C THR A 50 -0.67 13.34 4.98
N LYS A 51 0.08 14.35 4.54
CA LYS A 51 0.10 15.69 5.15
C LYS A 51 -1.28 16.31 5.38
N GLU A 52 -2.12 16.35 4.36
CA GLU A 52 -3.46 16.95 4.45
C GLU A 52 -4.38 16.13 5.36
N ILE A 53 -4.19 14.80 5.39
CA ILE A 53 -4.93 13.87 6.26
C ILE A 53 -4.47 14.03 7.71
N GLU A 54 -3.15 14.09 7.96
CA GLU A 54 -2.56 14.31 9.28
C GLU A 54 -2.97 15.67 9.86
N GLN A 55 -3.03 16.72 9.03
CA GLN A 55 -3.57 18.03 9.43
C GLN A 55 -5.05 17.96 9.83
N ALA A 56 -5.85 17.18 9.10
CA ALA A 56 -7.27 16.98 9.43
C ALA A 56 -7.44 16.19 10.75
N LEU A 57 -6.59 15.19 11.02
CA LEU A 57 -6.55 14.46 12.29
C LEU A 57 -6.19 15.40 13.45
N LEU A 58 -5.07 16.14 13.33
CA LEU A 58 -4.60 17.05 14.37
C LEU A 58 -5.58 18.19 14.62
N GLY A 59 -6.23 18.68 13.57
CA GLY A 59 -7.28 19.70 13.65
C GLY A 59 -8.63 19.20 14.15
N GLY A 60 -8.81 17.89 14.34
CA GLY A 60 -10.04 17.28 14.85
C GLY A 60 -11.21 17.28 13.86
N SER A 61 -10.96 17.53 12.57
CA SER A 61 -12.00 17.46 11.53
C SER A 61 -12.30 16.02 11.07
N ILE A 62 -11.39 15.09 11.37
CA ILE A 62 -11.60 13.65 11.27
C ILE A 62 -11.08 12.98 12.55
N ASP A 63 -11.60 11.80 12.89
CA ASP A 63 -11.22 11.06 14.09
C ASP A 63 -10.19 9.96 13.82
N LEU A 64 -10.22 9.38 12.63
CA LEU A 64 -9.31 8.34 12.19
C LEU A 64 -9.02 8.47 10.69
N ALA A 65 -7.86 7.99 10.26
CA ALA A 65 -7.47 7.92 8.87
C ALA A 65 -7.05 6.50 8.49
N VAL A 66 -7.48 6.05 7.31
CA VAL A 66 -7.25 4.69 6.82
C VAL A 66 -6.22 4.73 5.69
N HIS A 67 -5.12 3.99 5.87
CA HIS A 67 -4.00 4.01 4.94
C HIS A 67 -3.59 2.62 4.47
N SER A 68 -3.04 2.56 3.25
CA SER A 68 -2.17 1.44 2.89
C SER A 68 -0.86 1.61 3.65
N THR A 69 -0.50 0.67 4.49
CA THR A 69 0.66 0.79 5.39
C THR A 69 1.97 1.05 4.67
N LYS A 70 2.16 0.49 3.47
CA LYS A 70 3.36 0.69 2.65
C LYS A 70 3.57 2.14 2.17
N ASP A 71 2.52 2.96 2.22
CA ASP A 71 2.56 4.36 1.77
C ASP A 71 2.79 5.33 2.94
N MET A 72 2.78 4.81 4.19
CA MET A 72 3.02 5.58 5.40
C MET A 72 4.50 5.89 5.63
N PRO A 73 4.82 7.11 6.07
CA PRO A 73 6.18 7.44 6.50
C PRO A 73 6.59 6.59 7.72
N THR A 74 7.90 6.39 7.88
CA THR A 74 8.45 5.63 9.03
C THR A 74 8.28 6.38 10.35
N LEU A 75 8.33 7.71 10.31
CA LEU A 75 8.09 8.61 11.43
C LEU A 75 6.78 9.35 11.21
N LEU A 76 5.96 9.42 12.23
CA LEU A 76 4.70 10.16 12.23
C LEU A 76 4.89 11.52 12.88
N PRO A 77 4.04 12.52 12.57
CA PRO A 77 3.98 13.77 13.31
C PRO A 77 3.69 13.54 14.79
N GLU A 78 4.20 14.43 15.64
CA GLU A 78 3.91 14.42 17.07
C GLU A 78 2.38 14.50 17.31
N GLY A 79 1.89 13.69 18.24
CA GLY A 79 0.47 13.59 18.56
C GLY A 79 -0.32 12.58 17.70
N LEU A 80 0.27 12.00 16.66
CA LEU A 80 -0.36 10.96 15.85
C LEU A 80 0.28 9.59 16.09
N VAL A 81 -0.52 8.54 16.00
CA VAL A 81 -0.09 7.15 16.14
C VAL A 81 -0.82 6.24 15.16
N ILE A 82 -0.19 5.15 14.75
CA ILE A 82 -0.89 4.02 14.14
C ILE A 82 -1.43 3.16 15.28
N SER A 83 -2.72 3.30 15.54
CA SER A 83 -3.40 2.62 16.65
C SER A 83 -3.92 1.24 16.29
N CYS A 84 -4.14 0.96 15.00
CA CYS A 84 -4.71 -0.29 14.56
C CYS A 84 -4.12 -0.77 13.23
N PHE A 85 -3.89 -2.07 13.12
CA PHE A 85 -3.65 -2.79 11.87
C PHE A 85 -4.77 -3.80 11.68
N LEU A 86 -5.36 -3.82 10.49
CA LEU A 86 -6.28 -4.88 10.11
C LEU A 86 -5.52 -6.15 9.75
N GLU A 87 -6.21 -7.29 9.74
CA GLU A 87 -5.66 -8.54 9.23
C GLU A 87 -5.07 -8.34 7.83
N ARG A 88 -3.84 -8.81 7.66
CA ARG A 88 -3.04 -8.58 6.45
C ARG A 88 -3.56 -9.39 5.28
N GLU A 89 -3.83 -8.76 4.17
CA GLU A 89 -4.12 -9.42 2.90
C GLU A 89 -2.80 -9.90 2.25
N ASP A 90 -2.90 -10.72 1.21
CA ASP A 90 -1.79 -11.27 0.45
C ASP A 90 -0.74 -10.21 0.08
N VAL A 91 0.48 -10.43 0.47
CA VAL A 91 1.60 -9.49 0.35
C VAL A 91 2.20 -9.43 -1.05
N ARG A 92 1.85 -10.38 -1.92
CA ARG A 92 2.51 -10.60 -3.21
C ARG A 92 2.17 -9.53 -4.25
N ASP A 93 3.01 -9.47 -5.26
CA ASP A 93 2.78 -8.66 -6.45
C ASP A 93 2.11 -9.50 -7.56
N ALA A 94 1.10 -8.92 -8.18
CA ALA A 94 0.47 -9.45 -9.38
C ALA A 94 1.18 -8.89 -10.62
N PHE A 95 1.55 -9.77 -11.53
CA PHE A 95 1.96 -9.45 -12.89
C PHE A 95 0.71 -9.34 -13.76
N ILE A 96 0.62 -8.28 -14.54
CA ILE A 96 -0.52 -8.02 -15.44
C ILE A 96 0.01 -7.70 -16.82
N SER A 97 -0.42 -8.47 -17.81
CA SER A 97 -0.10 -8.25 -19.21
C SER A 97 -1.26 -8.70 -20.10
N LEU A 98 -1.46 -8.02 -21.21
CA LEU A 98 -2.38 -8.45 -22.27
C LEU A 98 -1.69 -9.36 -23.30
N LYS A 99 -0.36 -9.53 -23.20
CA LYS A 99 0.47 -10.23 -24.20
C LYS A 99 1.11 -11.52 -23.68
N ALA A 100 1.25 -11.64 -22.35
CA ALA A 100 1.97 -12.75 -21.72
C ALA A 100 1.24 -13.24 -20.46
N LYS A 101 1.36 -14.52 -20.16
CA LYS A 101 0.74 -15.13 -18.97
C LYS A 101 1.64 -15.03 -17.74
N SER A 102 2.95 -14.94 -17.94
CA SER A 102 3.94 -14.81 -16.88
C SER A 102 5.03 -13.81 -17.26
N LEU A 103 5.89 -13.44 -16.32
CA LEU A 103 7.02 -12.55 -16.55
C LEU A 103 8.05 -13.16 -17.49
N GLU A 104 8.22 -14.49 -17.43
CA GLU A 104 9.14 -15.26 -18.29
C GLU A 104 8.69 -15.23 -19.73
N ASP A 105 7.37 -15.26 -19.98
CA ASP A 105 6.78 -15.29 -21.33
C ASP A 105 6.91 -13.94 -22.08
N LEU A 106 7.30 -12.85 -21.38
CA LEU A 106 7.48 -11.56 -22.06
C LEU A 106 8.64 -11.61 -23.05
N PRO A 107 8.42 -11.20 -24.31
CA PRO A 107 9.51 -11.07 -25.29
C PRO A 107 10.60 -10.11 -24.82
N ALA A 108 11.84 -10.39 -25.21
CA ALA A 108 12.96 -9.47 -24.96
C ALA A 108 12.68 -8.07 -25.54
N GLY A 109 13.06 -7.03 -24.82
CA GLY A 109 12.79 -5.64 -25.18
C GLY A 109 11.39 -5.13 -24.87
N SER A 110 10.48 -5.97 -24.32
CA SER A 110 9.15 -5.54 -23.89
C SER A 110 9.23 -4.42 -22.84
N VAL A 111 8.22 -3.55 -22.84
CA VAL A 111 8.10 -2.40 -21.95
C VAL A 111 7.28 -2.76 -20.73
N VAL A 112 7.86 -2.62 -19.54
CA VAL A 112 7.17 -2.86 -18.27
C VAL A 112 7.00 -1.56 -17.50
N GLY A 113 5.76 -1.22 -17.22
CA GLY A 113 5.40 0.01 -16.53
C GLY A 113 5.39 -0.14 -15.01
N THR A 114 6.25 0.62 -14.30
CA THR A 114 6.21 0.73 -12.84
C THR A 114 6.78 2.05 -12.34
N ALA A 115 6.16 2.63 -11.32
CA ALA A 115 6.72 3.79 -10.59
C ALA A 115 7.42 3.36 -9.29
N SER A 116 7.37 2.07 -8.95
CA SER A 116 8.02 1.52 -7.75
C SER A 116 9.50 1.23 -8.04
N LEU A 117 10.39 1.91 -7.31
CA LEU A 117 11.83 1.68 -7.42
C LEU A 117 12.19 0.24 -7.03
N ARG A 118 11.52 -0.32 -6.01
CA ARG A 118 11.69 -1.71 -5.58
C ARG A 118 11.39 -2.69 -6.72
N ARG A 119 10.21 -2.59 -7.34
CA ARG A 119 9.83 -3.45 -8.47
C ARG A 119 10.76 -3.27 -9.64
N GLY A 120 11.09 -2.03 -9.98
CA GLY A 120 11.99 -1.73 -11.08
C GLY A 120 13.40 -2.27 -10.88
N ALA A 121 13.93 -2.25 -9.64
CA ALA A 121 15.24 -2.81 -9.32
C ALA A 121 15.25 -4.34 -9.46
N GLN A 122 14.28 -5.02 -8.85
CA GLN A 122 14.15 -6.48 -8.91
C GLN A 122 13.89 -6.96 -10.34
N LEU A 123 13.02 -6.26 -11.09
CA LEU A 123 12.77 -6.57 -12.49
C LEU A 123 14.04 -6.49 -13.35
N ARG A 124 14.84 -5.43 -13.20
CA ARG A 124 16.10 -5.28 -13.94
C ARG A 124 17.12 -6.36 -13.58
N HIS A 125 17.07 -6.87 -12.36
CA HIS A 125 17.92 -7.98 -11.95
C HIS A 125 17.47 -9.30 -12.59
N MET A 126 16.17 -9.60 -12.58
CA MET A 126 15.61 -10.83 -13.13
C MET A 126 15.59 -10.86 -14.67
N ARG A 127 15.22 -9.72 -15.28
CA ARG A 127 15.03 -9.57 -16.72
C ARG A 127 15.67 -8.26 -17.20
N PRO A 128 17.03 -8.23 -17.31
CA PRO A 128 17.77 -7.05 -17.77
C PRO A 128 17.50 -6.70 -19.23
N ASP A 129 16.91 -7.61 -19.98
CA ASP A 129 16.48 -7.44 -21.37
C ASP A 129 15.20 -6.61 -21.53
N LEU A 130 14.44 -6.36 -20.44
CA LEU A 130 13.20 -5.60 -20.47
C LEU A 130 13.42 -4.11 -20.23
N LYS A 131 12.53 -3.28 -20.78
CA LYS A 131 12.56 -1.82 -20.60
C LYS A 131 11.61 -1.41 -19.49
N VAL A 132 12.13 -0.71 -18.48
CA VAL A 132 11.31 -0.19 -17.37
C VAL A 132 10.97 1.27 -17.62
N VAL A 133 9.67 1.58 -17.63
CA VAL A 133 9.16 2.95 -17.78
C VAL A 133 8.35 3.37 -16.57
N THR A 134 8.31 4.69 -16.31
CA THR A 134 7.49 5.23 -15.22
C THR A 134 6.01 5.07 -15.54
N PHE A 135 5.27 4.43 -14.62
CA PHE A 135 3.86 4.11 -14.81
C PHE A 135 3.06 4.46 -13.55
N ARG A 136 2.44 5.63 -13.54
CA ARG A 136 1.74 6.21 -12.40
C ARG A 136 0.24 6.19 -12.58
N GLY A 137 -0.46 6.33 -11.46
CA GLY A 137 -1.93 6.33 -11.34
C GLY A 137 -2.42 5.27 -10.35
N ASN A 138 -3.70 5.32 -10.05
CA ASN A 138 -4.37 4.28 -9.28
C ASN A 138 -4.51 2.97 -10.10
N VAL A 139 -5.12 1.94 -9.53
CA VAL A 139 -5.29 0.63 -10.18
C VAL A 139 -6.01 0.79 -11.53
N GLN A 140 -7.16 1.46 -11.56
CA GLN A 140 -7.97 1.64 -12.76
C GLN A 140 -7.19 2.41 -13.85
N THR A 141 -6.51 3.48 -13.47
CA THR A 141 -5.69 4.27 -14.40
C THR A 141 -4.59 3.43 -15.04
N ARG A 142 -3.89 2.59 -14.23
CA ARG A 142 -2.82 1.74 -14.77
C ARG A 142 -3.34 0.62 -15.66
N LEU A 143 -4.49 0.03 -15.33
CA LEU A 143 -5.13 -0.97 -16.19
C LEU A 143 -5.53 -0.36 -17.54
N ARG A 144 -6.14 0.83 -17.52
CA ARG A 144 -6.50 1.56 -18.75
C ARG A 144 -5.27 1.89 -19.60
N LYS A 145 -4.20 2.42 -19.02
CA LYS A 145 -2.93 2.69 -19.73
C LYS A 145 -2.31 1.44 -20.35
N LEU A 146 -2.44 0.29 -19.68
CA LEU A 146 -2.02 -0.99 -20.25
C LEU A 146 -2.87 -1.38 -21.46
N GLU A 147 -4.19 -1.19 -21.39
CA GLU A 147 -5.13 -1.41 -22.51
C GLU A 147 -4.87 -0.44 -23.68
N GLU A 148 -4.44 0.78 -23.39
CA GLU A 148 -4.03 1.80 -24.38
C GLU A 148 -2.63 1.51 -24.98
N GLY A 149 -1.92 0.51 -24.48
CA GLY A 149 -0.63 0.08 -25.02
C GLY A 149 0.56 0.94 -24.59
N GLU A 150 0.43 1.76 -23.54
CA GLU A 150 1.56 2.55 -23.00
C GLU A 150 2.69 1.66 -22.43
N ALA A 151 2.36 0.38 -22.08
CA ALA A 151 3.30 -0.64 -21.67
C ALA A 151 2.77 -2.03 -22.04
N ASP A 152 3.66 -3.02 -22.12
CA ASP A 152 3.31 -4.42 -22.41
C ASP A 152 2.87 -5.16 -21.15
N ALA A 153 3.37 -4.73 -19.99
CA ALA A 153 3.04 -5.29 -18.69
C ALA A 153 3.17 -4.25 -17.55
N THR A 154 2.57 -4.55 -16.42
CA THR A 154 2.73 -3.79 -15.17
C THR A 154 2.65 -4.72 -13.95
N PHE A 155 3.00 -4.17 -12.78
CA PHE A 155 2.84 -4.85 -11.49
C PHE A 155 1.89 -4.06 -10.59
N LEU A 156 0.97 -4.78 -9.94
CA LEU A 156 0.12 -4.25 -8.87
C LEU A 156 0.18 -5.17 -7.64
N ALA A 157 -0.03 -4.64 -6.45
CA ALA A 157 -0.21 -5.49 -5.28
C ALA A 157 -1.53 -6.27 -5.41
N ILE A 158 -1.49 -7.59 -5.29
CA ILE A 158 -2.69 -8.45 -5.42
C ILE A 158 -3.76 -8.06 -4.39
N ALA A 159 -3.37 -7.65 -3.18
CA ALA A 159 -4.28 -7.11 -2.17
C ALA A 159 -5.13 -5.94 -2.67
N GLY A 160 -4.52 -5.05 -3.48
CA GLY A 160 -5.24 -3.93 -4.08
C GLY A 160 -6.26 -4.38 -5.13
N LEU A 161 -5.92 -5.38 -5.94
CA LEU A 161 -6.82 -5.97 -6.93
C LEU A 161 -7.99 -6.69 -6.24
N ARG A 162 -7.73 -7.51 -5.21
CA ARG A 162 -8.76 -8.23 -4.46
C ARG A 162 -9.77 -7.28 -3.82
N ARG A 163 -9.30 -6.20 -3.17
CA ARG A 163 -10.18 -5.19 -2.55
C ARG A 163 -11.07 -4.44 -3.56
N LEU A 164 -10.68 -4.43 -4.83
CA LEU A 164 -11.46 -3.80 -5.89
C LEU A 164 -12.29 -4.81 -6.71
N GLY A 165 -12.25 -6.11 -6.37
CA GLY A 165 -12.91 -7.16 -7.15
C GLY A 165 -12.28 -7.39 -8.54
N LEU A 166 -10.98 -7.09 -8.69
CA LEU A 166 -10.24 -7.12 -9.94
C LEU A 166 -9.12 -8.17 -9.94
N ALA A 167 -9.20 -9.18 -9.06
CA ALA A 167 -8.15 -10.20 -8.93
C ALA A 167 -7.95 -11.02 -10.21
N ASP A 168 -8.99 -11.20 -10.98
CA ASP A 168 -9.03 -11.85 -12.30
C ASP A 168 -8.23 -11.11 -13.38
N ARG A 169 -7.88 -9.83 -13.14
CA ARG A 169 -7.03 -9.05 -14.05
C ARG A 169 -5.55 -9.41 -13.93
N ALA A 170 -5.15 -10.17 -12.90
CA ALA A 170 -3.79 -10.68 -12.76
C ALA A 170 -3.54 -11.82 -13.77
N SER A 171 -2.49 -11.68 -14.58
CA SER A 171 -2.03 -12.77 -15.46
C SER A 171 -1.35 -13.87 -14.64
N SER A 172 -0.55 -13.47 -13.64
CA SER A 172 0.02 -14.35 -12.62
C SER A 172 0.27 -13.59 -11.32
N VAL A 173 0.52 -14.31 -10.23
CA VAL A 173 0.93 -13.76 -8.94
C VAL A 173 2.33 -14.27 -8.65
N LEU A 174 3.28 -13.35 -8.49
CA LEU A 174 4.68 -13.66 -8.26
C LEU A 174 4.91 -14.19 -6.84
N GLY A 175 5.75 -15.18 -6.69
CA GLY A 175 6.21 -15.65 -5.39
C GLY A 175 6.98 -14.56 -4.65
N GLU A 176 7.00 -14.63 -3.32
CA GLU A 176 7.72 -13.66 -2.50
C GLU A 176 9.24 -13.73 -2.69
N GLU A 177 9.74 -14.91 -3.05
CA GLU A 177 11.14 -15.14 -3.42
C GLU A 177 11.47 -14.57 -4.81
N GLU A 178 10.46 -14.47 -5.71
CA GLU A 178 10.64 -13.90 -7.03
C GLU A 178 10.59 -12.36 -6.96
N MET A 179 9.65 -11.83 -6.19
CA MET A 179 9.45 -10.39 -6.04
C MET A 179 9.20 -10.05 -4.57
N LEU A 180 10.28 -9.77 -3.83
CA LEU A 180 10.16 -9.40 -2.41
C LEU A 180 9.24 -8.18 -2.25
N PRO A 181 8.16 -8.29 -1.45
CA PRO A 181 7.16 -7.23 -1.32
C PRO A 181 7.71 -5.95 -0.68
N ALA A 182 6.98 -4.86 -0.83
CA ALA A 182 7.26 -3.64 -0.08
C ALA A 182 6.93 -3.85 1.41
N VAL A 183 7.70 -3.19 2.28
CA VAL A 183 7.38 -3.10 3.72
C VAL A 183 5.93 -2.67 3.91
N GLY A 184 5.16 -3.42 4.69
CA GLY A 184 3.74 -3.16 4.95
C GLY A 184 2.80 -3.44 3.77
N GLN A 185 3.26 -4.05 2.67
CA GLN A 185 2.36 -4.40 1.56
C GLN A 185 1.29 -5.39 2.02
N GLY A 186 0.05 -5.23 1.56
CA GLY A 186 -1.11 -6.02 1.97
C GLY A 186 -1.81 -5.49 3.22
N ALA A 187 -1.11 -4.83 4.13
CA ALA A 187 -1.66 -4.32 5.37
C ALA A 187 -2.37 -2.97 5.20
N ILE A 188 -3.49 -2.82 5.90
CA ILE A 188 -4.18 -1.55 6.16
C ILE A 188 -3.83 -1.15 7.59
N CYS A 189 -3.48 0.12 7.79
CA CYS A 189 -3.33 0.70 9.11
C CYS A 189 -4.27 1.89 9.31
N ILE A 190 -4.64 2.11 10.57
CA ILE A 190 -5.49 3.22 10.97
C ILE A 190 -4.67 4.14 11.87
N GLU A 191 -4.58 5.39 11.45
CA GLU A 191 -3.92 6.48 12.14
C GLU A 191 -4.93 7.32 12.92
N THR A 192 -4.56 7.72 14.12
CA THR A 192 -5.43 8.49 15.03
C THR A 192 -4.59 9.48 15.82
N ARG A 193 -5.25 10.40 16.52
CA ARG A 193 -4.60 11.14 17.60
C ARG A 193 -4.29 10.22 18.77
N ALA A 194 -3.10 10.35 19.33
CA ALA A 194 -2.63 9.54 20.45
C ALA A 194 -3.51 9.69 21.70
N ASP A 195 -4.05 10.89 21.93
CA ASP A 195 -4.90 11.25 23.07
C ASP A 195 -6.38 10.89 22.88
N ASN A 196 -6.80 10.41 21.71
CA ASN A 196 -8.20 10.01 21.46
C ASN A 196 -8.48 8.60 21.99
N ALA A 197 -8.54 8.46 23.31
CA ALA A 197 -8.77 7.18 23.97
C ALA A 197 -10.09 6.49 23.54
N GLY A 198 -11.13 7.25 23.20
CA GLY A 198 -12.41 6.71 22.76
C GLY A 198 -12.29 5.97 21.43
N ILE A 199 -11.73 6.62 20.41
CA ILE A 199 -11.53 6.01 19.08
C ILE A 199 -10.52 4.86 19.15
N ASN A 200 -9.41 5.05 19.88
CA ASN A 200 -8.40 3.99 20.05
C ASN A 200 -8.98 2.76 20.72
N GLY A 201 -9.91 2.93 21.68
CA GLY A 201 -10.64 1.83 22.31
C GLY A 201 -11.56 1.08 21.35
N LEU A 202 -12.28 1.79 20.46
CA LEU A 202 -13.11 1.17 19.42
C LEU A 202 -12.27 0.37 18.43
N LEU A 203 -11.12 0.89 18.03
CA LEU A 203 -10.22 0.24 17.07
C LEU A 203 -9.56 -1.02 17.62
N ALA A 204 -9.44 -1.18 18.92
CA ALA A 204 -8.88 -2.38 19.55
C ALA A 204 -9.67 -3.66 19.20
N ALA A 205 -10.96 -3.56 18.96
CA ALA A 205 -11.82 -4.71 18.61
C ALA A 205 -11.57 -5.25 17.18
N ILE A 206 -10.94 -4.48 16.31
CA ILE A 206 -10.62 -4.88 14.93
C ILE A 206 -9.10 -4.96 14.69
N HIS A 207 -8.30 -4.77 15.73
CA HIS A 207 -6.84 -4.85 15.66
C HIS A 207 -6.36 -6.29 15.52
N HIS A 208 -5.48 -6.54 14.56
CA HIS A 208 -4.85 -7.84 14.35
C HIS A 208 -3.40 -7.81 14.83
N ALA A 209 -3.13 -8.46 15.98
CA ALA A 209 -1.84 -8.40 16.67
C ALA A 209 -0.69 -8.93 15.81
N ASP A 210 -0.86 -10.11 15.18
CA ASP A 210 0.18 -10.73 14.36
C ASP A 210 0.59 -9.84 13.18
N THR A 211 -0.40 -9.21 12.52
CA THR A 211 -0.10 -8.22 11.47
C THR A 211 0.65 -7.03 12.03
N ALA A 212 0.26 -6.54 13.20
CA ALA A 212 0.91 -5.39 13.85
C ALA A 212 2.38 -5.70 14.15
N ASP A 213 2.68 -6.86 14.69
CA ASP A 213 4.03 -7.25 15.09
C ASP A 213 4.94 -7.43 13.87
N CYS A 214 4.46 -8.12 12.82
CA CYS A 214 5.17 -8.25 11.55
C CYS A 214 5.44 -6.87 10.92
N VAL A 215 4.40 -6.05 10.79
CA VAL A 215 4.52 -4.74 10.13
C VAL A 215 5.38 -3.76 10.93
N ARG A 216 5.31 -3.77 12.26
CA ARG A 216 6.19 -2.96 13.12
C ARG A 216 7.66 -3.35 12.94
N THR A 217 7.94 -4.66 12.85
CA THR A 217 9.29 -5.18 12.57
C THR A 217 9.79 -4.72 11.20
N GLU A 218 8.98 -4.87 10.17
CA GLU A 218 9.31 -4.40 8.82
C GLU A 218 9.56 -2.88 8.78
N ARG A 219 8.74 -2.09 9.48
CA ARG A 219 8.88 -0.63 9.56
C ARG A 219 10.12 -0.21 10.34
N ALA A 220 10.48 -0.93 11.42
CA ALA A 220 11.70 -0.70 12.16
C ALA A 220 12.94 -0.96 11.29
N PHE A 221 12.93 -2.04 10.51
CA PHE A 221 13.96 -2.33 9.51
C PHE A 221 14.07 -1.21 8.47
N LEU A 222 12.94 -0.77 7.90
CA LEU A 222 12.92 0.33 6.92
C LEU A 222 13.46 1.64 7.53
N ALA A 223 13.10 1.96 8.77
CA ALA A 223 13.56 3.14 9.48
C ALA A 223 15.09 3.09 9.74
N ALA A 224 15.62 1.94 10.16
CA ALA A 224 17.07 1.75 10.39
C ALA A 224 17.91 1.97 9.12
N LEU A 225 17.32 1.73 7.94
CA LEU A 225 17.96 1.99 6.63
C LEU A 225 17.70 3.40 6.09
N ASP A 226 17.09 4.31 6.87
CA ASP A 226 16.58 5.61 6.40
C ASP A 226 15.73 5.46 5.12
N GLY A 227 15.01 4.35 5.04
CA GLY A 227 14.22 3.97 3.88
C GLY A 227 12.84 4.65 3.88
N SER A 228 12.27 4.71 2.69
CA SER A 228 10.92 5.24 2.45
C SER A 228 10.30 4.55 1.22
N CYS A 229 9.07 4.90 0.87
CA CYS A 229 8.44 4.48 -0.40
C CYS A 229 9.25 4.91 -1.66
N ARG A 230 10.28 5.75 -1.48
CA ARG A 230 11.19 6.28 -2.51
C ARG A 230 12.53 5.55 -2.56
N THR A 231 12.71 4.50 -1.77
CA THR A 231 13.91 3.66 -1.77
C THR A 231 13.59 2.27 -2.33
N PRO A 232 14.53 1.61 -3.04
CA PRO A 232 14.29 0.28 -3.61
C PRO A 232 14.40 -0.83 -2.57
N ILE A 233 13.74 -0.66 -1.41
CA ILE A 233 13.78 -1.61 -0.30
C ILE A 233 12.54 -2.50 -0.35
N GLY A 234 12.74 -3.81 -0.25
CA GLY A 234 11.72 -4.82 0.03
C GLY A 234 11.98 -5.40 1.42
N GLY A 235 10.93 -5.91 2.04
CA GLY A 235 11.03 -6.59 3.33
C GLY A 235 9.70 -7.24 3.69
N LEU A 236 9.79 -8.41 4.29
CA LEU A 236 8.64 -9.17 4.77
C LEU A 236 9.02 -9.85 6.07
N ALA A 237 8.29 -9.56 7.12
CA ALA A 237 8.38 -10.28 8.38
C ALA A 237 7.25 -11.30 8.50
N ARG A 238 7.55 -12.43 9.14
CA ARG A 238 6.60 -13.52 9.41
C ARG A 238 6.77 -14.02 10.83
N ILE A 239 5.67 -14.42 11.45
CA ILE A 239 5.69 -15.14 12.72
C ILE A 239 6.01 -16.61 12.42
N SER A 240 7.00 -17.14 13.10
CA SER A 240 7.43 -18.53 13.05
C SER A 240 7.61 -19.06 14.47
N GLY A 241 6.60 -19.75 14.99
CA GLY A 241 6.52 -20.10 16.42
C GLY A 241 6.51 -18.83 17.28
N ASP A 242 7.44 -18.74 18.22
CA ASP A 242 7.59 -17.59 19.13
C ASP A 242 8.51 -16.49 18.57
N ASN A 243 8.95 -16.60 17.34
CA ASN A 243 9.90 -15.66 16.74
C ASN A 243 9.26 -14.91 15.55
N ILE A 244 9.82 -13.74 15.25
CA ILE A 244 9.58 -13.03 13.99
C ILE A 244 10.84 -13.16 13.13
N VAL A 245 10.66 -13.65 11.91
CA VAL A 245 11.71 -13.84 10.92
C VAL A 245 11.46 -12.99 9.70
#